data_ae3a0011db9e368070a96970ff7301e8
#
_entry.id   ae3a0011db9e368070a96970ff7301e8
#
_cell.length_a   1.000
_cell.length_b   1.000
_cell.length_c   1.000
_cell.angle_alpha   90.00
_cell.angle_beta   90.00
_cell.angle_gamma   90.00
#
_symmetry.space_group_name_H-M   'P 1'
#
loop_
_entity.id
_entity.type
_entity.pdbx_description
1 polymer ?
#
loop_
_entity_poly.entity_id
_entity_poly.type
_entity_poly.pdbx_seq_one_letter_code
_entity_poly.pdbx_strand_id
1 'polypeptide(L)'
;MAEALVKICGLQDVEVLKSMKRLPLDYIGFVFAPSRRRVTAEQAALLAAELSGWETGKAPGAAGVFVNPELQELQELLAVVPLDVIQLHGQESPDYCREVKLAFPQAKVWKALSVAGSGQADGTGGESMVDSYAGTVDALLLDTYDPQGSGGSGRTFDWGRIPFFHQAAARHGLPLFVAGGLHPDNVGELLRDYSPDGVDVSSGVESSGVKDIAKMTSFVERVKQS
;
A
#
# COMPACT_ATOMS: atom_id res chain seq x y z
N MET A 1 21.45 -5.85 -3.10
CA MET A 1 20.15 -5.88 -2.40
C MET A 1 19.07 -5.95 -3.48
N ALA A 2 17.90 -6.54 -3.22
CA ALA A 2 16.79 -6.49 -4.18
C ALA A 2 16.29 -5.04 -4.29
N GLU A 3 15.85 -4.65 -5.47
CA GLU A 3 15.28 -3.33 -5.72
C GLU A 3 13.93 -3.21 -4.99
N ALA A 4 13.68 -2.06 -4.33
CA ALA A 4 12.44 -1.85 -3.60
C ALA A 4 11.23 -1.80 -4.54
N LEU A 5 10.13 -2.43 -4.11
CA LEU A 5 8.86 -2.42 -4.84
C LEU A 5 8.16 -1.05 -4.70
N VAL A 6 7.47 -0.62 -5.76
CA VAL A 6 6.77 0.67 -5.79
C VAL A 6 5.27 0.47 -5.95
N LYS A 7 4.51 1.05 -5.03
CA LYS A 7 3.06 1.16 -5.13
C LYS A 7 2.63 2.63 -5.18
N ILE A 8 1.74 2.98 -6.11
CA ILE A 8 1.05 4.27 -6.15
C ILE A 8 -0.43 4.04 -5.86
N CYS A 9 -0.92 4.65 -4.78
CA CYS A 9 -2.25 4.41 -4.25
C CYS A 9 -3.22 5.56 -4.53
N GLY A 10 -4.52 5.24 -4.69
CA GLY A 10 -5.58 6.22 -4.83
C GLY A 10 -5.74 6.77 -6.25
N LEU A 11 -5.61 5.93 -7.26
CA LEU A 11 -5.90 6.24 -8.67
C LEU A 11 -7.41 6.24 -8.89
N GLN A 12 -7.91 7.27 -9.57
CA GLN A 12 -9.34 7.49 -9.83
C GLN A 12 -9.64 7.84 -11.30
N ASP A 13 -8.61 8.18 -12.08
CA ASP A 13 -8.75 8.72 -13.42
C ASP A 13 -8.00 7.85 -14.44
N VAL A 14 -8.70 7.47 -15.52
CA VAL A 14 -8.17 6.63 -16.60
C VAL A 14 -7.07 7.34 -17.38
N GLU A 15 -7.17 8.63 -17.62
CA GLU A 15 -6.16 9.39 -18.39
C GLU A 15 -4.88 9.56 -17.57
N VAL A 16 -5.00 9.76 -16.25
CA VAL A 16 -3.85 9.73 -15.36
C VAL A 16 -3.16 8.36 -15.43
N LEU A 17 -3.93 7.28 -15.36
CA LEU A 17 -3.39 5.92 -15.41
C LEU A 17 -2.71 5.63 -16.76
N LYS A 18 -3.28 6.07 -17.87
CA LYS A 18 -2.65 5.97 -19.19
C LYS A 18 -1.31 6.71 -19.28
N SER A 19 -1.20 7.88 -18.63
CA SER A 19 0.03 8.65 -18.61
C SER A 19 1.17 7.96 -17.84
N MET A 20 0.84 6.98 -16.98
CA MET A 20 1.80 6.23 -16.14
C MET A 20 2.30 4.94 -16.79
N LYS A 21 1.79 4.52 -17.96
CA LYS A 21 2.07 3.19 -18.55
C LYS A 21 3.56 2.89 -18.81
N ARG A 22 4.41 3.91 -18.79
CA ARG A 22 5.88 3.77 -18.92
C ARG A 22 6.63 3.76 -17.60
N LEU A 23 5.94 3.92 -16.48
CA LEU A 23 6.59 3.86 -15.17
C LEU A 23 6.76 2.42 -14.71
N PRO A 24 7.93 2.01 -14.23
CA PRO A 24 8.17 0.66 -13.70
C PRO A 24 7.55 0.53 -12.29
N LEU A 25 6.23 0.35 -12.27
CA LEU A 25 5.44 0.16 -11.05
C LEU A 25 5.20 -1.31 -10.78
N ASP A 26 5.19 -1.67 -9.49
CA ASP A 26 4.86 -3.02 -9.06
C ASP A 26 3.39 -3.16 -8.68
N TYR A 27 2.78 -2.09 -8.14
CA TYR A 27 1.37 -2.09 -7.73
C TYR A 27 0.70 -0.74 -7.95
N ILE A 28 -0.61 -0.79 -8.19
CA ILE A 28 -1.52 0.36 -8.24
C ILE A 28 -2.66 0.13 -7.27
N GLY A 29 -2.96 1.14 -6.45
CA GLY A 29 -3.99 1.06 -5.41
C GLY A 29 -5.30 1.75 -5.78
N PHE A 30 -6.42 1.05 -5.60
CA PHE A 30 -7.79 1.55 -5.69
C PHE A 30 -8.40 1.58 -4.28
N VAL A 31 -8.96 2.72 -3.86
CA VAL A 31 -9.50 2.90 -2.51
C VAL A 31 -11.00 2.67 -2.52
N PHE A 32 -11.47 1.68 -1.77
CA PHE A 32 -12.90 1.38 -1.59
C PHE A 32 -13.44 1.89 -0.25
N ALA A 33 -12.55 2.19 0.70
CA ALA A 33 -12.90 2.79 1.98
C ALA A 33 -13.39 4.25 1.83
N PRO A 34 -14.15 4.79 2.79
CA PRO A 34 -14.54 6.20 2.83
C PRO A 34 -13.31 7.12 2.74
N SER A 35 -13.18 7.83 1.64
CA SER A 35 -12.06 8.70 1.33
C SER A 35 -12.40 9.60 0.14
N ARG A 36 -11.71 10.75 0.02
CA ARG A 36 -11.78 11.57 -1.21
C ARG A 36 -11.25 10.82 -2.46
N ARG A 37 -10.52 9.72 -2.24
CA ARG A 37 -9.96 8.87 -3.30
C ARG A 37 -10.78 7.61 -3.57
N ARG A 38 -11.96 7.52 -2.96
CA ARG A 38 -12.82 6.36 -3.15
C ARG A 38 -13.26 6.24 -4.62
N VAL A 39 -13.22 5.00 -5.10
CA VAL A 39 -13.78 4.61 -6.41
C VAL A 39 -14.93 3.62 -6.22
N THR A 40 -15.85 3.56 -7.19
CA THR A 40 -16.87 2.51 -7.26
C THR A 40 -16.26 1.23 -7.88
N ALA A 41 -16.98 0.12 -7.79
CA ALA A 41 -16.55 -1.13 -8.44
C ALA A 41 -16.43 -0.95 -9.95
N GLU A 42 -17.38 -0.26 -10.58
CA GLU A 42 -17.39 0.01 -12.02
C GLU A 42 -16.20 0.88 -12.45
N GLN A 43 -15.89 1.93 -11.68
CA GLN A 43 -14.71 2.76 -11.93
C GLN A 43 -13.42 1.96 -11.80
N ALA A 44 -13.30 1.15 -10.73
CA ALA A 44 -12.13 0.32 -10.51
C ALA A 44 -11.95 -0.74 -11.59
N ALA A 45 -13.03 -1.34 -12.09
CA ALA A 45 -12.99 -2.29 -13.21
C ALA A 45 -12.47 -1.64 -14.50
N LEU A 46 -12.90 -0.40 -14.82
CA LEU A 46 -12.38 0.36 -15.95
C LEU A 46 -10.89 0.69 -15.79
N LEU A 47 -10.47 1.10 -14.59
CA LEU A 47 -9.08 1.37 -14.30
C LEU A 47 -8.21 0.10 -14.38
N ALA A 48 -8.69 -1.02 -13.83
CA ALA A 48 -7.98 -2.29 -13.86
C ALA A 48 -7.80 -2.83 -15.30
N ALA A 49 -8.79 -2.61 -16.18
CA ALA A 49 -8.68 -3.00 -17.59
C ALA A 49 -7.50 -2.32 -18.32
N GLU A 50 -7.16 -1.08 -17.93
CA GLU A 50 -6.03 -0.35 -18.51
C GLU A 50 -4.66 -0.93 -18.14
N LEU A 51 -4.55 -1.74 -17.08
CA LEU A 51 -3.29 -2.32 -16.63
C LEU A 51 -2.70 -3.30 -17.66
N SER A 52 -3.54 -3.98 -18.44
CA SER A 52 -3.09 -4.90 -19.50
C SER A 52 -2.25 -4.24 -20.59
N GLY A 53 -2.35 -2.91 -20.75
CA GLY A 53 -1.58 -2.13 -21.73
C GLY A 53 -0.29 -1.51 -21.17
N TRP A 54 0.29 -2.06 -20.08
CA TRP A 54 1.52 -1.52 -19.49
C TRP A 54 2.73 -1.72 -20.37
N GLU A 55 3.54 -0.66 -20.60
CA GLU A 55 4.60 -0.63 -21.60
C GLU A 55 5.96 -1.09 -21.06
N THR A 56 6.12 -1.31 -19.77
CA THR A 56 7.38 -1.75 -19.13
C THR A 56 7.59 -3.27 -19.14
N GLY A 57 6.76 -4.02 -19.85
CA GLY A 57 6.85 -5.47 -20.01
C GLY A 57 6.10 -6.28 -18.95
N LYS A 58 5.85 -5.74 -17.76
CA LYS A 58 5.02 -6.36 -16.71
C LYS A 58 3.99 -5.35 -16.21
N ALA A 59 2.72 -5.74 -16.28
CA ALA A 59 1.66 -4.93 -15.69
C ALA A 59 1.79 -4.90 -14.15
N PRO A 60 1.53 -3.74 -13.52
CA PRO A 60 1.46 -3.67 -12.06
C PRO A 60 0.26 -4.43 -11.53
N GLY A 61 0.41 -5.01 -10.33
CA GLY A 61 -0.70 -5.65 -9.65
C GLY A 61 -1.74 -4.63 -9.16
N ALA A 62 -3.02 -4.97 -9.29
CA ALA A 62 -4.13 -4.18 -8.77
C ALA A 62 -4.35 -4.45 -7.28
N ALA A 63 -4.23 -3.43 -6.43
CA ALA A 63 -4.46 -3.52 -4.99
C ALA A 63 -5.73 -2.76 -4.58
N GLY A 64 -6.70 -3.45 -4.00
CA GLY A 64 -7.88 -2.82 -3.39
C GLY A 64 -7.62 -2.48 -1.93
N VAL A 65 -7.91 -1.26 -1.52
CA VAL A 65 -7.73 -0.78 -0.13
C VAL A 65 -9.08 -0.71 0.57
N PHE A 66 -9.21 -1.42 1.68
CA PHE A 66 -10.43 -1.58 2.46
C PHE A 66 -10.19 -1.21 3.93
N VAL A 67 -11.25 -0.81 4.61
CA VAL A 67 -11.26 -0.53 6.06
C VAL A 67 -12.42 -1.29 6.67
N ASN A 68 -12.12 -2.32 7.45
CA ASN A 68 -13.08 -3.21 8.11
C ASN A 68 -14.23 -3.69 7.19
N PRO A 69 -13.92 -4.21 5.98
CA PRO A 69 -14.96 -4.70 5.09
C PRO A 69 -15.61 -5.95 5.64
N GLU A 70 -16.88 -6.17 5.29
CA GLU A 70 -17.52 -7.48 5.47
C GLU A 70 -17.05 -8.44 4.37
N LEU A 71 -17.00 -9.73 4.67
CA LEU A 71 -16.55 -10.76 3.69
C LEU A 71 -17.45 -10.76 2.44
N GLN A 72 -18.74 -10.53 2.60
CA GLN A 72 -19.71 -10.44 1.51
C GLN A 72 -19.40 -9.24 0.59
N GLU A 73 -19.03 -8.07 1.16
CA GLU A 73 -18.65 -6.90 0.37
C GLU A 73 -17.41 -7.18 -0.50
N LEU A 74 -16.42 -7.90 0.05
CA LEU A 74 -15.26 -8.35 -0.72
C LEU A 74 -15.66 -9.31 -1.84
N GLN A 75 -16.57 -10.27 -1.59
CA GLN A 75 -17.05 -11.22 -2.59
C GLN A 75 -17.75 -10.50 -3.76
N GLU A 76 -18.67 -9.60 -3.45
CA GLU A 76 -19.39 -8.81 -4.45
C GLU A 76 -18.45 -7.97 -5.30
N LEU A 77 -17.46 -7.30 -4.67
CA LEU A 77 -16.51 -6.45 -5.36
C LEU A 77 -15.54 -7.26 -6.23
N LEU A 78 -14.93 -8.33 -5.70
CA LEU A 78 -13.96 -9.13 -6.45
C LEU A 78 -14.60 -9.93 -7.59
N ALA A 79 -15.93 -10.12 -7.58
CA ALA A 79 -16.65 -10.67 -8.72
C ALA A 79 -16.66 -9.74 -9.95
N VAL A 80 -16.43 -8.43 -9.74
CA VAL A 80 -16.47 -7.39 -10.78
C VAL A 80 -15.07 -6.82 -11.07
N VAL A 81 -14.25 -6.65 -10.02
CA VAL A 81 -12.93 -6.02 -10.11
C VAL A 81 -11.85 -7.08 -9.90
N PRO A 82 -11.00 -7.36 -10.90
CA PRO A 82 -9.86 -8.26 -10.73
C PRO A 82 -8.82 -7.58 -9.84
N LEU A 83 -8.65 -8.06 -8.62
CA LEU A 83 -7.64 -7.59 -7.68
C LEU A 83 -6.59 -8.67 -7.43
N ASP A 84 -5.31 -8.29 -7.51
CA ASP A 84 -4.17 -9.13 -7.11
C ASP A 84 -3.89 -9.05 -5.61
N VAL A 85 -4.32 -7.95 -4.97
CA VAL A 85 -4.07 -7.68 -3.55
C VAL A 85 -5.34 -7.12 -2.88
N ILE A 86 -5.70 -7.70 -1.74
CA ILE A 86 -6.67 -7.16 -0.78
C ILE A 86 -5.88 -6.55 0.36
N GLN A 87 -5.81 -5.21 0.41
CA GLN A 87 -5.13 -4.47 1.47
C GLN A 87 -6.13 -4.07 2.55
N LEU A 88 -6.00 -4.66 3.72
CA LEU A 88 -6.82 -4.42 4.91
C LEU A 88 -6.18 -3.29 5.73
N HIS A 89 -6.82 -2.14 5.79
CA HIS A 89 -6.26 -0.89 6.33
C HIS A 89 -7.01 -0.38 7.58
N GLY A 90 -7.84 -1.22 8.19
CA GLY A 90 -8.62 -0.92 9.41
C GLY A 90 -8.10 -1.65 10.64
N GLN A 91 -9.06 -2.14 11.46
CA GLN A 91 -8.80 -2.86 12.71
C GLN A 91 -9.01 -4.37 12.54
N GLU A 92 -8.84 -4.89 11.32
CA GLU A 92 -9.07 -6.30 11.00
C GLU A 92 -8.16 -7.20 11.85
N SER A 93 -8.75 -8.18 12.53
CA SER A 93 -8.01 -9.13 13.36
C SER A 93 -7.20 -10.12 12.52
N PRO A 94 -6.16 -10.78 13.10
CA PRO A 94 -5.46 -11.86 12.42
C PRO A 94 -6.39 -13.01 11.96
N ASP A 95 -7.42 -13.33 12.73
CA ASP A 95 -8.38 -14.34 12.35
C ASP A 95 -9.21 -13.93 11.14
N TYR A 96 -9.66 -12.68 11.08
CA TYR A 96 -10.33 -12.15 9.89
C TYR A 96 -9.41 -12.13 8.67
N CYS A 97 -8.14 -11.72 8.82
CA CYS A 97 -7.17 -11.78 7.72
C CYS A 97 -7.00 -13.21 7.18
N ARG A 98 -6.97 -14.21 8.08
CA ARG A 98 -6.93 -15.63 7.69
C ARG A 98 -8.19 -16.06 6.94
N GLU A 99 -9.37 -15.63 7.40
CA GLU A 99 -10.64 -15.89 6.73
C GLU A 99 -10.65 -15.30 5.30
N VAL A 100 -10.25 -14.05 5.14
CA VAL A 100 -10.10 -13.40 3.82
C VAL A 100 -9.13 -14.16 2.93
N LYS A 101 -7.97 -14.57 3.46
CA LYS A 101 -6.97 -15.34 2.69
C LYS A 101 -7.48 -16.68 2.22
N LEU A 102 -8.29 -17.35 3.02
CA LEU A 102 -8.92 -18.63 2.65
C LEU A 102 -10.05 -18.45 1.64
N ALA A 103 -10.82 -17.37 1.75
CA ALA A 103 -11.93 -17.07 0.84
C ALA A 103 -11.45 -16.61 -0.55
N PHE A 104 -10.28 -15.96 -0.63
CA PHE A 104 -9.75 -15.39 -1.87
C PHE A 104 -8.31 -15.89 -2.16
N PRO A 105 -8.10 -17.19 -2.40
CA PRO A 105 -6.76 -17.77 -2.57
C PRO A 105 -6.01 -17.26 -3.80
N GLN A 106 -6.70 -16.60 -4.75
CA GLN A 106 -6.11 -15.97 -5.93
C GLN A 106 -5.53 -14.59 -5.66
N ALA A 107 -5.89 -13.93 -4.55
CA ALA A 107 -5.41 -12.61 -4.18
C ALA A 107 -4.48 -12.69 -2.95
N LYS A 108 -3.46 -11.85 -2.91
CA LYS A 108 -2.63 -11.67 -1.72
C LYS A 108 -3.37 -10.82 -0.70
N VAL A 109 -3.23 -11.14 0.57
CA VAL A 109 -3.76 -10.34 1.68
C VAL A 109 -2.65 -9.52 2.30
N TRP A 110 -2.77 -8.20 2.27
CA TRP A 110 -1.85 -7.28 2.94
C TRP A 110 -2.53 -6.65 4.14
N LYS A 111 -1.79 -6.48 5.25
CA LYS A 111 -2.28 -5.77 6.43
C LYS A 111 -1.53 -4.48 6.64
N ALA A 112 -2.25 -3.36 6.71
CA ALA A 112 -1.70 -2.08 7.12
C ALA A 112 -1.67 -2.00 8.66
N LEU A 113 -0.51 -1.64 9.20
CA LEU A 113 -0.27 -1.40 10.61
C LEU A 113 -0.07 0.10 10.82
N SER A 114 -0.93 0.71 11.62
CA SER A 114 -0.83 2.13 11.96
C SER A 114 0.23 2.35 13.04
N VAL A 115 1.27 3.11 12.71
CA VAL A 115 2.34 3.47 13.63
C VAL A 115 2.07 4.86 14.19
N ALA A 116 1.81 4.95 15.51
CA ALA A 116 1.63 6.24 16.17
C ALA A 116 2.91 7.09 16.07
N GLY A 117 2.74 8.41 15.89
CA GLY A 117 3.84 9.36 16.01
C GLY A 117 4.50 9.29 17.39
N SER A 118 5.62 9.96 17.57
CA SER A 118 6.49 9.94 18.75
C SER A 118 5.73 10.04 20.09
N GLY A 119 5.44 8.90 20.71
CA GLY A 119 4.77 8.84 22.00
C GLY A 119 4.45 7.42 22.42
N GLN A 120 5.35 6.79 23.13
CA GLN A 120 5.45 5.42 23.66
C GLN A 120 6.15 4.42 22.72
N ALA A 121 7.47 4.48 22.76
CA ALA A 121 8.34 3.50 22.18
C ALA A 121 8.85 2.56 23.29
N ASP A 122 8.09 1.52 23.57
CA ASP A 122 8.70 0.27 23.98
C ASP A 122 8.63 -0.67 22.77
N GLY A 123 9.80 -1.03 22.26
CA GLY A 123 9.94 -1.83 21.02
C GLY A 123 9.18 -3.17 21.02
N THR A 124 8.68 -3.60 22.17
CA THR A 124 7.94 -4.85 22.37
C THR A 124 6.54 -4.86 21.76
N GLY A 125 5.87 -3.72 21.64
CA GLY A 125 4.50 -3.64 21.08
C GLY A 125 4.46 -3.87 19.57
N GLY A 126 5.48 -3.41 18.83
CA GLY A 126 5.56 -3.56 17.37
C GLY A 126 5.85 -4.98 16.93
N GLU A 127 6.77 -5.67 17.61
CA GLU A 127 7.10 -7.07 17.31
C GLU A 127 5.91 -8.00 17.56
N SER A 128 5.28 -7.88 18.73
CA SER A 128 4.08 -8.67 19.08
C SER A 128 2.93 -8.45 18.06
N MET A 129 2.80 -7.23 17.54
CA MET A 129 1.81 -6.93 16.51
C MET A 129 2.13 -7.67 15.21
N VAL A 130 3.37 -7.64 14.73
CA VAL A 130 3.81 -8.37 13.55
C VAL A 130 3.62 -9.87 13.73
N ASP A 131 4.08 -10.42 14.87
CA ASP A 131 3.98 -11.85 15.17
C ASP A 131 2.53 -12.35 15.15
N SER A 132 1.57 -11.52 15.56
CA SER A 132 0.14 -11.89 15.54
C SER A 132 -0.42 -12.11 14.13
N TYR A 133 0.13 -11.44 13.11
CA TYR A 133 -0.30 -11.60 11.72
C TYR A 133 0.50 -12.66 10.95
N ALA A 134 1.49 -13.27 11.55
CA ALA A 134 2.30 -14.32 10.91
C ALA A 134 1.44 -15.47 10.36
N GLY A 135 1.65 -15.82 9.10
CA GLY A 135 0.88 -16.87 8.41
C GLY A 135 -0.56 -16.50 8.01
N THR A 136 -1.05 -15.30 8.41
CA THR A 136 -2.42 -14.84 8.07
C THR A 136 -2.45 -13.84 6.93
N VAL A 137 -1.30 -13.22 6.61
CA VAL A 137 -1.14 -12.23 5.55
C VAL A 137 0.06 -12.56 4.66
N ASP A 138 0.19 -11.88 3.52
CA ASP A 138 1.26 -12.08 2.54
C ASP A 138 2.26 -10.90 2.53
N ALA A 139 1.91 -9.78 3.12
CA ALA A 139 2.79 -8.63 3.35
C ALA A 139 2.21 -7.72 4.45
N LEU A 140 3.09 -6.88 5.00
CA LEU A 140 2.73 -5.82 5.94
C LEU A 140 3.02 -4.45 5.31
N LEU A 141 2.23 -3.46 5.70
CA LEU A 141 2.42 -2.07 5.30
C LEU A 141 2.40 -1.20 6.56
N LEU A 142 3.46 -0.44 6.82
CA LEU A 142 3.48 0.55 7.89
C LEU A 142 2.94 1.87 7.36
N ASP A 143 1.95 2.44 8.03
CA ASP A 143 1.43 3.77 7.70
C ASP A 143 1.40 4.66 8.94
N THR A 144 1.46 5.97 8.72
CA THR A 144 1.35 6.95 9.79
C THR A 144 -0.05 6.86 10.41
N TYR A 145 -0.11 6.76 11.73
CA TYR A 145 -1.37 6.85 12.43
C TYR A 145 -1.98 8.24 12.27
N ASP A 146 -3.15 8.31 11.65
CA ASP A 146 -3.97 9.51 11.56
C ASP A 146 -5.21 9.33 12.44
N PRO A 147 -5.30 10.02 13.60
CA PRO A 147 -6.46 9.91 14.48
C PRO A 147 -7.78 10.37 13.85
N GLN A 148 -7.71 11.12 12.76
CA GLN A 148 -8.89 11.57 12.01
C GLN A 148 -9.30 10.60 10.89
N GLY A 149 -8.59 9.50 10.70
CA GLY A 149 -8.98 8.41 9.81
C GLY A 149 -8.94 8.72 8.31
N SER A 150 -8.36 9.85 7.92
CA SER A 150 -8.42 10.34 6.53
C SER A 150 -7.24 9.94 5.66
N GLY A 151 -6.34 9.06 6.08
CA GLY A 151 -5.16 8.61 5.32
C GLY A 151 -4.57 9.68 4.38
N GLY A 152 -3.27 9.88 4.34
CA GLY A 152 -2.65 10.89 3.47
C GLY A 152 -2.55 12.28 4.09
N SER A 153 -2.37 12.35 5.42
CA SER A 153 -2.11 13.59 6.17
C SER A 153 -0.81 14.31 5.75
N GLY A 154 0.04 13.63 4.94
CA GLY A 154 1.35 14.15 4.54
C GLY A 154 2.40 14.13 5.66
N ARG A 155 2.07 13.58 6.83
CA ARG A 155 3.00 13.44 7.95
C ARG A 155 3.69 12.08 7.88
N THR A 156 4.97 12.03 8.24
CA THR A 156 5.71 10.79 8.47
C THR A 156 5.60 10.38 9.94
N PHE A 157 5.60 9.06 10.21
CA PHE A 157 5.86 8.56 11.55
C PHE A 157 7.38 8.58 11.83
N ASP A 158 7.77 8.23 13.05
CA ASP A 158 9.19 8.07 13.41
C ASP A 158 9.77 6.84 12.67
N TRP A 159 10.52 7.10 11.60
CA TRP A 159 11.16 6.06 10.78
C TRP A 159 12.19 5.22 11.56
N GLY A 160 12.73 5.73 12.67
CA GLY A 160 13.61 4.96 13.57
C GLY A 160 12.95 3.68 14.09
N ARG A 161 11.64 3.53 13.96
CA ARG A 161 10.90 2.31 14.32
C ARG A 161 10.88 1.25 13.23
N ILE A 162 11.16 1.60 11.97
CA ILE A 162 11.12 0.68 10.82
C ILE A 162 11.99 -0.56 11.06
N PRO A 163 13.24 -0.47 11.58
CA PRO A 163 14.08 -1.64 11.78
C PRO A 163 13.45 -2.72 12.67
N PHE A 164 12.69 -2.34 13.70
CA PHE A 164 12.02 -3.28 14.59
C PHE A 164 10.94 -4.07 13.86
N PHE A 165 10.10 -3.38 13.07
CA PHE A 165 9.06 -4.01 12.27
C PHE A 165 9.67 -4.86 11.15
N HIS A 166 10.71 -4.36 10.49
CA HIS A 166 11.37 -5.06 9.39
C HIS A 166 12.01 -6.36 9.88
N GLN A 167 12.72 -6.32 11.01
CA GLN A 167 13.30 -7.52 11.62
C GLN A 167 12.23 -8.54 12.03
N ALA A 168 11.12 -8.08 12.61
CA ALA A 168 10.00 -8.94 12.98
C ALA A 168 9.34 -9.58 11.73
N ALA A 169 9.06 -8.79 10.69
CA ALA A 169 8.49 -9.27 9.45
C ALA A 169 9.41 -10.28 8.74
N ALA A 170 10.72 -10.01 8.69
CA ALA A 170 11.72 -10.90 8.08
C ALA A 170 11.78 -12.29 8.77
N ARG A 171 11.57 -12.39 10.09
CA ARG A 171 11.47 -13.69 10.80
C ARG A 171 10.36 -14.58 10.25
N HIS A 172 9.31 -13.98 9.72
CA HIS A 172 8.14 -14.68 9.15
C HIS A 172 8.12 -14.70 7.62
N GLY A 173 9.19 -14.19 6.96
CA GLY A 173 9.26 -14.09 5.51
C GLY A 173 8.23 -13.13 4.90
N LEU A 174 7.76 -12.15 5.67
CA LEU A 174 6.77 -11.17 5.22
C LEU A 174 7.47 -9.93 4.67
N PRO A 175 7.23 -9.56 3.40
CA PRO A 175 7.66 -8.26 2.88
C PRO A 175 7.05 -7.11 3.67
N LEU A 176 7.84 -6.06 3.91
CA LEU A 176 7.42 -4.86 4.61
C LEU A 176 7.42 -3.66 3.68
N PHE A 177 6.25 -3.09 3.47
CA PHE A 177 6.07 -1.82 2.78
C PHE A 177 6.02 -0.67 3.78
N VAL A 178 6.53 0.50 3.38
CA VAL A 178 6.42 1.73 4.16
C VAL A 178 5.58 2.74 3.39
N ALA A 179 4.62 3.31 4.09
CA ALA A 179 3.74 4.38 3.62
C ALA A 179 3.76 5.57 4.59
N GLY A 180 2.88 6.54 4.37
CA GLY A 180 2.71 7.70 5.26
C GLY A 180 3.70 8.83 4.98
N GLY A 181 3.20 9.91 4.39
CA GLY A 181 3.97 11.14 4.16
C GLY A 181 5.13 11.03 3.18
N LEU A 182 5.22 9.93 2.42
CA LEU A 182 6.26 9.78 1.40
C LEU A 182 6.00 10.71 0.21
N HIS A 183 7.10 11.26 -0.33
CA HIS A 183 7.10 12.10 -1.53
C HIS A 183 8.48 12.03 -2.22
N PRO A 184 8.65 12.58 -3.44
CA PRO A 184 9.91 12.47 -4.17
C PRO A 184 11.15 12.92 -3.39
N ASP A 185 11.02 13.93 -2.52
CA ASP A 185 12.18 14.51 -1.85
C ASP A 185 12.64 13.78 -0.59
N ASN A 186 11.82 12.84 -0.05
CA ASN A 186 12.17 12.09 1.16
C ASN A 186 12.33 10.58 0.95
N VAL A 187 11.79 10.01 -0.14
CA VAL A 187 11.84 8.56 -0.36
C VAL A 187 13.27 8.02 -0.49
N GLY A 188 14.18 8.78 -1.08
CA GLY A 188 15.59 8.37 -1.20
C GLY A 188 16.30 8.24 0.16
N GLU A 189 15.96 9.11 1.13
CA GLU A 189 16.45 8.99 2.51
C GLU A 189 15.92 7.72 3.18
N LEU A 190 14.61 7.47 3.08
CA LEU A 190 14.00 6.26 3.60
C LEU A 190 14.68 4.98 3.09
N LEU A 191 14.89 4.90 1.79
CA LEU A 191 15.48 3.71 1.14
C LEU A 191 16.94 3.50 1.56
N ARG A 192 17.73 4.56 1.58
CA ARG A 192 19.14 4.51 1.97
C ARG A 192 19.32 4.06 3.42
N ASP A 193 18.50 4.57 4.34
CA ASP A 193 18.72 4.43 5.76
C ASP A 193 17.98 3.20 6.36
N TYR A 194 16.89 2.75 5.72
CA TYR A 194 16.02 1.71 6.27
C TYR A 194 15.75 0.51 5.35
N SER A 195 15.99 0.64 4.05
CA SER A 195 15.88 -0.45 3.05
C SER A 195 14.62 -1.32 3.20
N PRO A 196 13.39 -0.76 3.22
CA PRO A 196 12.18 -1.58 3.23
C PRO A 196 12.04 -2.36 1.93
N ASP A 197 11.24 -3.45 1.94
CA ASP A 197 10.99 -4.25 0.73
C ASP A 197 10.16 -3.50 -0.33
N GLY A 198 9.40 -2.49 0.09
CA GLY A 198 8.65 -1.64 -0.82
C GLY A 198 8.18 -0.34 -0.19
N VAL A 199 7.71 0.55 -1.03
CA VAL A 199 7.15 1.85 -0.63
C VAL A 199 5.77 2.06 -1.26
N ASP A 200 4.88 2.71 -0.52
CA ASP A 200 3.53 3.08 -0.98
C ASP A 200 3.32 4.59 -0.85
N VAL A 201 2.98 5.24 -1.94
CA VAL A 201 2.75 6.68 -1.96
C VAL A 201 1.35 7.01 -2.47
N SER A 202 0.71 8.00 -1.81
CA SER A 202 -0.58 8.51 -2.27
C SER A 202 -0.54 10.03 -2.42
N SER A 203 -0.72 10.81 -1.34
CA SER A 203 -0.81 12.28 -1.40
C SER A 203 0.49 12.97 -1.83
N GLY A 204 1.65 12.37 -1.54
CA GLY A 204 2.95 12.97 -1.88
C GLY A 204 3.26 13.08 -3.37
N VAL A 205 2.46 12.42 -4.21
CA VAL A 205 2.52 12.54 -5.68
C VAL A 205 1.27 13.19 -6.26
N GLU A 206 0.63 14.06 -5.46
CA GLU A 206 -0.53 14.87 -5.88
C GLU A 206 -0.17 16.35 -5.97
N SER A 207 -0.85 17.07 -6.86
CA SER A 207 -0.92 18.53 -6.92
C SER A 207 -2.39 18.93 -6.82
N SER A 208 -2.73 19.77 -5.83
CA SER A 208 -4.12 20.17 -5.56
C SER A 208 -5.10 19.00 -5.42
N GLY A 209 -4.64 17.87 -4.85
CA GLY A 209 -5.46 16.69 -4.61
C GLY A 209 -5.65 15.75 -5.80
N VAL A 210 -5.01 16.01 -6.92
CA VAL A 210 -5.02 15.19 -8.14
C VAL A 210 -3.63 14.59 -8.37
N LYS A 211 -3.55 13.36 -8.85
CA LYS A 211 -2.27 12.72 -9.19
C LYS A 211 -1.51 13.52 -10.24
N ASP A 212 -0.24 13.77 -9.98
CA ASP A 212 0.65 14.59 -10.79
C ASP A 212 1.72 13.68 -11.43
N ILE A 213 1.70 13.57 -12.76
CA ILE A 213 2.59 12.66 -13.49
C ILE A 213 4.07 13.01 -13.27
N ALA A 214 4.43 14.28 -13.16
CA ALA A 214 5.82 14.66 -12.94
C ALA A 214 6.31 14.21 -11.56
N LYS A 215 5.48 14.35 -10.52
CA LYS A 215 5.78 13.87 -9.17
C LYS A 215 5.81 12.35 -9.11
N MET A 216 4.89 11.65 -9.78
CA MET A 216 4.89 10.20 -9.86
C MET A 216 6.16 9.68 -10.54
N THR A 217 6.54 10.27 -11.67
CA THR A 217 7.77 9.94 -12.37
C THR A 217 9.00 10.16 -11.49
N SER A 218 9.12 11.33 -10.87
CA SER A 218 10.24 11.64 -9.97
C SER A 218 10.32 10.68 -8.77
N PHE A 219 9.18 10.31 -8.19
CA PHE A 219 9.13 9.34 -7.09
C PHE A 219 9.64 7.97 -7.53
N VAL A 220 9.10 7.45 -8.63
CA VAL A 220 9.47 6.12 -9.16
C VAL A 220 10.94 6.09 -9.54
N GLU A 221 11.46 7.09 -10.24
CA GLU A 221 12.88 7.17 -10.63
C GLU A 221 13.79 7.16 -9.40
N ARG A 222 13.44 7.88 -8.33
CA ARG A 222 14.23 7.87 -7.10
C ARG A 222 14.24 6.51 -6.41
N VAL A 223 13.11 5.79 -6.44
CA VAL A 223 13.07 4.44 -5.86
C VAL A 223 13.88 3.46 -6.69
N LYS A 224 13.81 3.55 -8.01
CA LYS A 224 14.46 2.61 -8.93
C LYS A 224 15.96 2.88 -9.12
N GLN A 225 16.47 4.01 -8.63
CA GLN A 225 17.90 4.38 -8.66
C GLN A 225 18.62 4.19 -7.31
N SER A 226 17.89 3.76 -6.26
CA SER A 226 18.41 3.66 -4.89
C SER A 226 19.07 2.32 -4.58
#